data_7f574e0ec61f81f9776c1b9c998f9e14
#
_entry.id   7f574e0ec61f81f9776c1b9c998f9e14
#
_cell.length_a   1.000
_cell.length_b   1.000
_cell.length_c   1.000
_cell.angle_alpha   90.00
_cell.angle_beta   90.00
_cell.angle_gamma   90.00
#
_symmetry.space_group_name_H-M   'P 1'
#
loop_
_entity.id
_entity.type
_entity.pdbx_description
1 polymer ?
#
loop_
_entity_poly.entity_id
_entity_poly.type
_entity_poly.pdbx_seq_one_letter_code
_entity_poly.pdbx_strand_id
1 'polypeptide(L)'
;MQIYNTLTKSKQTFKPLEEGKVKMYVCGPTVYNLIHIGNARPMMVFDTVRRYMEYKGYEVNYVSNFTDVDDKIIKAANEEGVDPSVISERYI
;
A
#
# COMPACT_ATOMS: atom_id res chain seq x y z
N MET A 1 0.02 -21.45 5.38
CA MET A 1 -0.43 -20.10 5.74
C MET A 1 -1.85 -19.88 5.23
N GLN A 2 -2.70 -19.34 6.07
CA GLN A 2 -4.08 -19.02 5.69
C GLN A 2 -4.30 -17.52 5.72
N ILE A 3 -4.99 -17.01 4.71
CA ILE A 3 -5.30 -15.58 4.56
C ILE A 3 -6.79 -15.41 4.33
N TYR A 4 -7.38 -14.42 5.00
CA TYR A 4 -8.76 -14.05 4.74
C TYR A 4 -8.90 -13.42 3.36
N ASN A 5 -9.77 -13.98 2.55
CA ASN A 5 -10.05 -13.47 1.21
C ASN A 5 -11.41 -12.75 1.20
N THR A 6 -11.40 -11.45 1.01
CA THR A 6 -12.61 -10.63 0.97
C THR A 6 -13.55 -11.04 -0.17
N LEU A 7 -13.01 -11.49 -1.27
CA LEU A 7 -13.81 -11.94 -2.42
C LEU A 7 -14.67 -13.16 -2.07
N THR A 8 -14.07 -14.12 -1.36
CA THR A 8 -14.77 -15.36 -0.94
C THR A 8 -15.36 -15.26 0.46
N LYS A 9 -15.05 -14.18 1.20
CA LYS A 9 -15.46 -13.95 2.60
C LYS A 9 -15.09 -15.10 3.54
N SER A 10 -13.94 -15.71 3.32
CA SER A 10 -13.44 -16.83 4.14
C SER A 10 -11.93 -16.83 4.17
N LYS A 11 -11.37 -17.47 5.19
CA LYS A 11 -9.94 -17.77 5.22
C LYS A 11 -9.63 -18.89 4.25
N GLN A 12 -8.60 -18.72 3.45
CA GLN A 12 -8.15 -19.68 2.47
C GLN A 12 -6.66 -19.97 2.64
N THR A 13 -6.24 -21.17 2.28
CA THR A 13 -4.82 -21.49 2.19
C THR A 13 -4.21 -20.68 1.07
N PHE A 14 -3.11 -19.98 1.37
CA PHE A 14 -2.40 -19.20 0.37
C PHE A 14 -1.81 -20.10 -0.70
N LYS A 15 -2.12 -19.81 -1.95
CA LYS A 15 -1.55 -20.47 -3.13
C LYS A 15 -1.05 -19.39 -4.10
N PRO A 16 0.27 -19.32 -4.37
CA PRO A 16 0.80 -18.37 -5.33
C PRO A 16 0.36 -18.72 -6.76
N LEU A 17 0.23 -17.71 -7.62
CA LEU A 17 -0.08 -17.91 -9.03
C LEU A 17 1.06 -18.64 -9.76
N GLU A 18 2.30 -18.36 -9.35
CA GLU A 18 3.50 -19.03 -9.84
C GLU A 18 4.19 -19.70 -8.66
N GLU A 19 4.63 -20.95 -8.85
CA GLU A 19 5.30 -21.70 -7.79
C GLU A 19 6.56 -20.97 -7.31
N GLY A 20 6.69 -20.79 -6.00
CA GLY A 20 7.82 -20.14 -5.37
C GLY A 20 7.87 -18.62 -5.51
N LYS A 21 6.90 -18.00 -6.16
CA LYS A 21 6.86 -16.55 -6.39
C LYS A 21 5.59 -15.92 -5.86
N VAL A 22 5.73 -14.78 -5.18
CA VAL A 22 4.61 -13.98 -4.67
C VAL A 22 4.66 -12.59 -5.29
N LYS A 23 3.57 -12.18 -5.89
CA LYS A 23 3.39 -10.82 -6.38
C LYS A 23 2.42 -10.11 -5.46
N MET A 24 2.88 -9.01 -4.85
CA MET A 24 2.13 -8.26 -3.85
C MET A 24 2.03 -6.81 -4.28
N TYR A 25 0.81 -6.29 -4.29
CA TYR A 25 0.55 -4.87 -4.48
C TYR A 25 -0.13 -4.31 -3.24
N VAL A 26 0.42 -3.26 -2.68
CA VAL A 26 -0.13 -2.58 -1.51
C VAL A 26 -0.34 -1.11 -1.85
N CYS A 27 -1.56 -0.63 -1.68
CA CYS A 27 -1.88 0.77 -1.89
C CYS A 27 -1.09 1.63 -0.90
N GLY A 28 -0.36 2.61 -1.42
CA GLY A 28 0.44 3.53 -0.62
C GLY A 28 -0.34 4.73 -0.12
N PRO A 29 0.33 5.65 0.60
CA PRO A 29 -0.31 6.82 1.16
C PRO A 29 -0.75 7.81 0.09
N THR A 30 -1.82 8.55 0.37
CA THR A 30 -2.21 9.73 -0.40
C THR A 30 -1.34 10.90 0.07
N VAL A 31 -0.66 11.57 -0.88
CA VAL A 31 0.36 12.58 -0.58
C VAL A 31 -0.24 13.98 -0.44
N TYR A 32 -1.14 14.17 0.51
CA TYR A 32 -1.79 15.46 0.77
C TYR A 32 -1.28 16.15 2.04
N ASN A 33 -0.56 15.44 2.87
CA ASN A 33 0.03 15.93 4.13
C ASN A 33 1.15 15.00 4.58
N LEU A 34 1.83 15.34 5.67
CA LEU A 34 2.82 14.47 6.30
C LEU A 34 2.17 13.15 6.71
N ILE A 35 2.93 12.05 6.61
CA ILE A 35 2.44 10.73 6.95
C ILE A 35 2.10 10.66 8.44
N HIS A 36 0.86 10.30 8.74
CA HIS A 36 0.42 10.02 10.10
C HIS A 36 0.78 8.58 10.48
N ILE A 37 0.97 8.32 11.79
CA ILE A 37 1.30 6.97 12.28
C ILE A 37 0.25 5.93 11.86
N GLY A 38 -1.01 6.32 11.76
CA GLY A 38 -2.08 5.45 11.24
C GLY A 38 -1.87 5.04 9.79
N ASN A 39 -1.24 5.88 8.98
CA ASN A 39 -0.89 5.58 7.59
C ASN A 39 0.36 4.70 7.49
N ALA A 40 1.22 4.72 8.51
CA ALA A 40 2.39 3.85 8.56
C ALA A 40 2.06 2.41 8.94
N ARG A 41 0.93 2.18 9.58
CA ARG A 41 0.50 0.84 10.03
C ARG A 41 0.43 -0.18 8.88
N PRO A 42 -0.25 0.09 7.76
CA PRO A 42 -0.25 -0.84 6.63
C PRO A 42 1.16 -1.13 6.10
N MET A 43 2.03 -0.11 6.06
CA MET A 43 3.40 -0.27 5.60
C MET A 43 4.17 -1.25 6.49
N MET A 44 4.03 -1.14 7.80
CA MET A 44 4.68 -2.04 8.77
C MET A 44 4.11 -3.45 8.71
N VAL A 45 2.79 -3.58 8.62
CA VAL A 45 2.11 -4.89 8.54
C VAL A 45 2.54 -5.63 7.27
N PHE A 46 2.53 -4.97 6.13
CA PHE A 46 2.89 -5.62 4.87
C PHE A 46 4.39 -5.84 4.69
N ASP A 47 5.23 -5.04 5.34
CA ASP A 47 6.65 -5.34 5.44
C ASP A 47 6.87 -6.65 6.22
N THR A 48 6.16 -6.84 7.31
CA THR A 48 6.21 -8.09 8.09
C THR A 48 5.72 -9.27 7.27
N VAL A 49 4.60 -9.13 6.54
CA VAL A 49 4.07 -10.18 5.66
C VAL A 49 5.08 -10.54 4.57
N ARG A 50 5.69 -9.54 3.94
CA ARG A 50 6.73 -9.74 2.93
C ARG A 50 7.90 -10.54 3.48
N ARG A 51 8.42 -10.15 4.64
CA ARG A 51 9.55 -10.84 5.28
C ARG A 51 9.20 -12.26 5.67
N TYR A 52 7.98 -12.49 6.14
CA TYR A 52 7.51 -13.83 6.46
C TYR A 52 7.48 -14.73 5.22
N MET A 53 6.98 -14.20 4.10
CA MET A 53 6.94 -14.95 2.85
C MET A 53 8.34 -15.26 2.32
N GLU A 54 9.27 -14.30 2.41
CA GLU A 54 10.67 -14.53 2.07
C GLU A 54 11.31 -15.60 2.96
N TYR A 55 11.00 -15.59 4.25
CA TYR A 55 11.44 -16.61 5.19
C TYR A 55 10.93 -18.00 4.81
N LYS A 56 9.71 -18.09 4.28
CA LYS A 56 9.14 -19.36 3.79
C LYS A 56 9.74 -19.83 2.46
N GLY A 57 10.64 -19.07 1.87
CA GLY A 57 11.31 -19.44 0.63
C GLY A 57 10.67 -18.89 -0.63
N TYR A 58 9.70 -18.00 -0.52
CA TYR A 58 9.12 -17.34 -1.69
C TYR A 58 9.98 -16.19 -2.18
N GLU A 59 10.04 -16.02 -3.50
CA GLU A 59 10.54 -14.79 -4.11
C GLU A 59 9.39 -13.78 -4.14
N VAL A 60 9.53 -12.66 -3.42
CA VAL A 60 8.47 -11.68 -3.27
C VAL A 60 8.73 -10.47 -4.14
N ASN A 61 7.81 -10.17 -5.05
CA ASN A 61 7.79 -8.92 -5.80
C ASN A 61 6.78 -7.98 -5.15
N TYR A 62 7.29 -7.03 -4.37
CA TYR A 62 6.49 -6.08 -3.62
C TYR A 62 6.40 -4.76 -4.38
N VAL A 63 5.19 -4.31 -4.67
CA VAL A 63 4.92 -3.06 -5.36
C VAL A 63 3.95 -2.23 -4.53
N SER A 64 4.29 -0.97 -4.37
CA SER A 64 3.46 0.02 -3.71
C SER A 64 3.44 1.31 -4.52
N ASN A 65 2.50 2.19 -4.24
CA ASN A 65 2.38 3.46 -4.92
C ASN A 65 2.25 4.62 -3.95
N PHE A 66 2.31 5.84 -4.50
CA PHE A 66 1.82 7.04 -3.85
C PHE A 66 0.58 7.50 -4.62
N THR A 67 -0.48 7.89 -3.90
CA THR A 67 -1.66 8.50 -4.52
C THR A 67 -1.43 10.01 -4.58
N ASP A 68 -1.13 10.52 -5.77
CA ASP A 68 -0.79 11.93 -6.00
C ASP A 68 -1.96 12.76 -6.56
N VAL A 69 -3.04 12.11 -6.95
CA VAL A 69 -4.30 12.76 -7.36
C VAL A 69 -5.45 12.09 -6.63
N ASP A 70 -6.12 12.83 -5.77
CA ASP A 70 -7.24 12.37 -4.96
C ASP A 70 -8.02 13.57 -4.45
N ASP A 71 -9.26 13.38 -4.03
CA ASP A 71 -10.11 14.46 -3.50
C ASP A 71 -9.46 15.19 -2.33
N LYS A 72 -8.73 14.50 -1.48
CA LYS A 72 -8.00 15.09 -0.35
C LYS A 72 -6.89 16.02 -0.80
N ILE A 73 -6.19 15.67 -1.87
CA ILE A 73 -5.14 16.51 -2.46
C ILE A 73 -5.76 17.75 -3.10
N ILE A 74 -6.83 17.59 -3.84
CA ILE A 74 -7.57 18.68 -4.47
C ILE A 74 -8.10 19.65 -3.40
N LYS A 75 -8.67 19.12 -2.33
CA LYS A 75 -9.16 19.93 -1.20
C LYS A 75 -8.03 20.72 -0.54
N ALA A 76 -6.91 20.10 -0.26
CA ALA A 76 -5.75 20.75 0.34
C ALA A 76 -5.20 21.86 -0.58
N ALA A 77 -5.14 21.59 -1.89
CA ALA A 77 -4.71 22.58 -2.86
C ALA A 77 -5.65 23.79 -2.93
N ASN A 78 -6.97 23.57 -2.88
CA ASN A 78 -7.97 24.64 -2.87
C ASN A 78 -7.88 25.50 -1.61
N GLU A 79 -7.64 24.88 -0.45
CA GLU A 79 -7.46 25.60 0.82
C GLU A 79 -6.22 26.51 0.79
N GLU A 80 -5.13 26.07 0.15
CA GLU A 80 -3.90 26.85 0.00
C GLU A 80 -3.90 27.75 -1.24
N GLY A 81 -4.86 27.60 -2.15
CA GLY A 81 -4.92 28.34 -3.39
C GLY A 81 -3.82 28.00 -4.38
N VAL A 82 -3.35 26.76 -4.39
CA VAL A 82 -2.29 26.26 -5.27
C VAL A 82 -2.79 25.13 -6.16
N ASP A 83 -1.98 24.76 -7.16
CA ASP A 83 -2.26 23.60 -8.01
C ASP A 83 -2.09 22.30 -7.21
N PRO A 84 -2.93 21.28 -7.44
CA PRO A 84 -2.80 19.98 -6.76
C PRO A 84 -1.42 19.36 -6.86
N SER A 85 -0.72 19.53 -7.96
CA SER A 85 0.64 19.00 -8.15
C SER A 85 1.63 19.55 -7.12
N VAL A 86 1.46 20.79 -6.67
CA VAL A 86 2.31 21.43 -5.64
C VAL A 86 2.19 20.67 -4.32
N ILE A 87 0.98 20.29 -3.94
CA ILE A 87 0.73 19.52 -2.72
C ILE A 87 1.39 18.14 -2.84
N SER A 88 1.19 17.44 -3.95
CA SER A 88 1.75 16.11 -4.18
C SER A 88 3.28 16.13 -4.13
N GLU A 89 3.92 17.08 -4.78
CA GLU A 89 5.38 17.21 -4.77
C GLU A 89 5.93 17.55 -3.38
N ARG A 90 5.19 18.33 -2.58
CA ARG A 90 5.61 18.68 -1.23
C ARG A 90 5.70 17.47 -0.31
N TYR A 91 4.80 16.50 -0.45
CA TYR A 91 4.67 15.39 0.49
C TYR A 91 5.08 14.02 -0.07
N ILE A 92 5.57 13.96 -1.29
CA ILE A 92 6.18 12.73 -1.82
C ILE A 92 7.57 12.41 -1.15
#